data_0f36449d601b0497ab74ba4f2468ab61
#
_entry.id   0f36449d601b0497ab74ba4f2468ab61
#
_cell.length_a   1.000
_cell.length_b   1.000
_cell.length_c   1.000
_cell.angle_alpha   90.00
_cell.angle_beta   90.00
_cell.angle_gamma   90.00
#
_symmetry.space_group_name_H-M   'P 1'
#
loop_
_entity.id
_entity.type
_entity.pdbx_description
1 polymer ?
#
loop_
_entity_poly.entity_id
_entity_poly.type
_entity_poly.pdbx_seq_one_letter_code
_entity_poly.pdbx_strand_id
1 'polypeptide(L)'
;MVSSSRRLSYAERRRRMEIIVRARARRRRAERRAASLLLAILALVAFSGAAEGLDQYDYYASDLPDPGTLNPQNLAQATQILDRNGKLLYLRHGSEIRTVVPLNKMAPILRKATIDLEDRNFYQHHGLDFQRLVAAGYADLTHTGTRSGASTITQQLVKRKYLNGDQTLDRKIKEALLAGDIEGRYSKDTILEAYLNEIFYGHQAYGIEAASQFYFGKHAADLNLNEASLLAGIPQLPSDYDPLTPDGLVLTRKRQKTVLEAMANNGDITGEQVLMTEAEPVALHITKPDTSFNAPHFVNYVLDYLRKQYGSELVDGGGLKVTTSLDLGLQQKAEAIVRTDVARFGGSGVNNGAMVAMNPNTGEIMAYVGSADFNNAAIDGQFDNVDGGGSSTYIGRQPGSSFKPYVYLTALSNGYSTNTPVEDRQGNYGGTTFHDFDNRSEGIISIRQALVQSRNIPPILLMQNLGFQRVLQTAKTLGI
;
A
#
# COMPACT_ATOMS: atom_id res chain seq x y z
N MET A 1 -32.24 -61.37 -22.75
CA MET A 1 -32.59 -61.59 -21.34
C MET A 1 -33.51 -60.47 -20.90
N VAL A 2 -34.82 -60.75 -20.71
CA VAL A 2 -35.85 -59.77 -20.41
C VAL A 2 -35.86 -59.50 -18.90
N SER A 3 -35.57 -58.25 -18.50
CA SER A 3 -35.68 -57.85 -17.11
C SER A 3 -37.11 -57.73 -16.69
N SER A 4 -37.59 -58.64 -15.84
CA SER A 4 -38.94 -58.61 -15.26
C SER A 4 -39.03 -57.51 -14.21
N SER A 5 -39.65 -56.39 -14.57
CA SER A 5 -40.05 -55.36 -13.61
C SER A 5 -41.20 -55.92 -12.74
N ARG A 6 -40.88 -56.34 -11.51
CA ARG A 6 -41.86 -56.72 -10.52
C ARG A 6 -42.77 -55.55 -10.22
N ARG A 7 -44.00 -55.57 -10.71
CA ARG A 7 -45.06 -54.62 -10.30
C ARG A 7 -45.39 -54.88 -8.84
N LEU A 8 -45.12 -53.90 -7.98
CA LEU A 8 -45.47 -53.93 -6.58
C LEU A 8 -46.96 -54.25 -6.39
N SER A 9 -47.27 -55.13 -5.46
CA SER A 9 -48.67 -55.48 -5.12
C SER A 9 -49.40 -54.26 -4.55
N TYR A 10 -50.71 -54.27 -4.60
CA TYR A 10 -51.55 -53.18 -4.04
C TYR A 10 -51.28 -52.92 -2.56
N ALA A 11 -51.01 -53.97 -1.79
CA ALA A 11 -50.67 -53.89 -0.38
C ALA A 11 -49.29 -53.22 -0.12
N GLU A 12 -48.29 -53.46 -0.99
CA GLU A 12 -46.99 -52.80 -0.92
C GLU A 12 -47.04 -51.31 -1.28
N ARG A 13 -47.86 -50.95 -2.26
CA ARG A 13 -48.10 -49.54 -2.63
C ARG A 13 -48.80 -48.81 -1.50
N ARG A 14 -49.78 -49.40 -0.85
CA ARG A 14 -50.49 -48.81 0.29
C ARG A 14 -49.57 -48.62 1.49
N ARG A 15 -48.71 -49.60 1.82
CA ARG A 15 -47.72 -49.47 2.89
C ARG A 15 -46.67 -48.37 2.59
N ARG A 16 -46.19 -48.29 1.35
CA ARG A 16 -45.29 -47.18 0.95
C ARG A 16 -45.96 -45.81 1.07
N MET A 17 -47.21 -45.71 0.65
CA MET A 17 -47.94 -44.45 0.75
C MET A 17 -48.17 -44.05 2.22
N GLU A 18 -48.47 -44.98 3.12
CA GLU A 18 -48.61 -44.72 4.56
C GLU A 18 -47.28 -44.28 5.20
N ILE A 19 -46.16 -44.90 4.80
CA ILE A 19 -44.82 -44.46 5.25
C ILE A 19 -44.51 -43.06 4.79
N ILE A 20 -44.79 -42.72 3.52
CA ILE A 20 -44.54 -41.36 2.97
C ILE A 20 -45.42 -40.32 3.67
N VAL A 21 -46.72 -40.63 3.90
CA VAL A 21 -47.63 -39.73 4.60
C VAL A 21 -47.19 -39.51 6.06
N ARG A 22 -46.79 -40.58 6.76
CA ARG A 22 -46.28 -40.47 8.14
C ARG A 22 -44.94 -39.70 8.19
N ALA A 23 -44.05 -39.91 7.23
CA ALA A 23 -42.80 -39.16 7.12
C ALA A 23 -43.03 -37.66 6.85
N ARG A 24 -43.97 -37.33 5.92
CA ARG A 24 -44.40 -35.93 5.67
C ARG A 24 -45.06 -35.28 6.90
N ALA A 25 -45.89 -36.03 7.62
CA ALA A 25 -46.52 -35.53 8.84
C ALA A 25 -45.48 -35.28 9.97
N ARG A 26 -44.50 -36.19 10.13
CA ARG A 26 -43.37 -35.99 11.07
C ARG A 26 -42.51 -34.78 10.70
N ARG A 27 -42.21 -34.61 9.42
CA ARG A 27 -41.45 -33.46 8.90
C ARG A 27 -42.17 -32.14 9.16
N ARG A 28 -43.48 -32.04 8.83
CA ARG A 28 -44.33 -30.85 9.13
C ARG A 28 -44.45 -30.54 10.62
N ARG A 29 -44.45 -31.57 11.51
CA ARG A 29 -44.42 -31.36 12.97
C ARG A 29 -43.05 -30.86 13.46
N ALA A 30 -41.96 -31.36 12.88
CA ALA A 30 -40.62 -30.88 13.17
C ALA A 30 -40.42 -29.41 12.71
N GLU A 31 -40.90 -29.10 11.49
CA GLU A 31 -40.87 -27.73 10.93
C GLU A 31 -41.69 -26.74 11.78
N ARG A 32 -42.87 -27.13 12.24
CA ARG A 32 -43.69 -26.30 13.14
C ARG A 32 -43.03 -26.12 14.52
N ARG A 33 -42.39 -27.15 15.05
CA ARG A 33 -41.64 -27.04 16.33
C ARG A 33 -40.40 -26.17 16.20
N ALA A 34 -39.68 -26.28 15.09
CA ALA A 34 -38.55 -25.43 14.80
C ALA A 34 -38.96 -23.96 14.61
N ALA A 35 -40.05 -23.69 13.89
CA ALA A 35 -40.60 -22.36 13.72
C ALA A 35 -41.10 -21.77 15.06
N SER A 36 -41.76 -22.60 15.91
CA SER A 36 -42.20 -22.16 17.25
C SER A 36 -41.01 -21.92 18.18
N LEU A 37 -39.93 -22.70 18.06
CA LEU A 37 -38.69 -22.50 18.85
C LEU A 37 -37.99 -21.21 18.41
N LEU A 38 -37.92 -20.94 17.11
CA LEU A 38 -37.38 -19.72 16.56
C LEU A 38 -38.16 -18.48 16.99
N LEU A 39 -39.50 -18.56 16.94
CA LEU A 39 -40.39 -17.51 17.45
C LEU A 39 -40.25 -17.34 18.97
N ALA A 40 -40.08 -18.41 19.72
CA ALA A 40 -39.83 -18.35 21.15
C ALA A 40 -38.46 -17.76 21.49
N ILE A 41 -37.44 -18.09 20.71
CA ILE A 41 -36.09 -17.48 20.85
C ILE A 41 -36.15 -15.99 20.47
N LEU A 42 -36.81 -15.63 19.40
CA LEU A 42 -37.02 -14.24 19.00
C LEU A 42 -37.87 -13.47 20.03
N ALA A 43 -38.91 -14.12 20.60
CA ALA A 43 -39.69 -13.54 21.69
C ALA A 43 -38.91 -13.47 23.00
N LEU A 44 -38.06 -14.45 23.32
CA LEU A 44 -37.14 -14.41 24.49
C LEU A 44 -36.11 -13.30 24.34
N VAL A 45 -35.54 -13.15 23.17
CA VAL A 45 -34.59 -12.05 22.83
C VAL A 45 -35.34 -10.70 22.88
N ALA A 46 -36.61 -10.64 22.49
CA ALA A 46 -37.42 -9.43 22.60
C ALA A 46 -37.92 -9.15 24.03
N PHE A 47 -38.16 -10.16 24.83
CA PHE A 47 -38.80 -10.05 26.16
C PHE A 47 -37.84 -10.06 27.35
N SER A 48 -36.64 -10.70 27.26
CA SER A 48 -35.59 -10.59 28.28
C SER A 48 -34.85 -9.26 28.23
N GLY A 49 -35.26 -8.38 27.34
CA GLY A 49 -34.39 -7.42 26.77
C GLY A 49 -34.55 -5.97 27.13
N ALA A 50 -35.43 -5.49 27.99
CA ALA A 50 -35.44 -4.05 28.20
C ALA A 50 -34.42 -3.57 29.28
N ALA A 51 -34.13 -4.34 30.29
CA ALA A 51 -33.17 -3.96 31.32
C ALA A 51 -31.79 -4.65 31.11
N GLU A 52 -31.76 -5.95 30.86
CA GLU A 52 -30.52 -6.69 30.56
C GLU A 52 -29.97 -6.35 29.16
N GLY A 53 -30.82 -5.93 28.24
CA GLY A 53 -30.40 -5.50 26.90
C GLY A 53 -29.69 -4.15 26.88
N LEU A 54 -30.01 -3.26 27.80
CA LEU A 54 -29.26 -1.98 27.94
C LEU A 54 -27.88 -2.22 28.55
N ASP A 55 -27.76 -3.07 29.57
CA ASP A 55 -26.47 -3.40 30.17
C ASP A 55 -25.56 -4.16 29.17
N GLN A 56 -26.12 -5.05 28.35
CA GLN A 56 -25.38 -5.71 27.28
C GLN A 56 -25.05 -4.77 26.13
N TYR A 57 -25.95 -3.89 25.73
CA TYR A 57 -25.66 -2.86 24.74
C TYR A 57 -24.51 -1.95 25.20
N ASP A 58 -24.56 -1.46 26.44
CA ASP A 58 -23.50 -0.62 27.03
C ASP A 58 -22.16 -1.38 27.12
N TYR A 59 -22.19 -2.69 27.45
CA TYR A 59 -21.03 -3.56 27.46
C TYR A 59 -20.38 -3.65 26.07
N TYR A 60 -21.17 -3.93 25.02
CA TYR A 60 -20.65 -4.00 23.67
C TYR A 60 -20.33 -2.62 23.10
N ALA A 61 -21.12 -1.60 23.38
CA ALA A 61 -20.93 -0.25 22.87
C ALA A 61 -19.66 0.43 23.43
N SER A 62 -19.29 0.14 24.69
CA SER A 62 -18.10 0.70 25.33
C SER A 62 -16.78 0.22 24.71
N ASP A 63 -16.78 -0.97 24.05
CA ASP A 63 -15.60 -1.60 23.43
C ASP A 63 -15.61 -1.45 21.90
N LEU A 64 -16.55 -0.65 21.35
CA LEU A 64 -16.60 -0.42 19.91
C LEU A 64 -15.66 0.73 19.51
N PRO A 65 -14.90 0.56 18.42
CA PRO A 65 -14.14 1.66 17.85
C PRO A 65 -15.08 2.76 17.34
N ASP A 66 -14.66 4.01 17.44
CA ASP A 66 -15.46 5.13 16.95
C ASP A 66 -15.58 5.07 15.41
N PRO A 67 -16.80 4.93 14.85
CA PRO A 67 -17.03 4.95 13.41
C PRO A 67 -16.86 6.33 12.77
N GLY A 68 -16.53 7.37 13.53
CA GLY A 68 -16.23 8.73 13.04
C GLY A 68 -15.03 8.81 12.07
N THR A 69 -14.37 7.68 11.82
CA THR A 69 -13.22 7.57 10.89
C THR A 69 -13.57 6.94 9.54
N LEU A 70 -14.87 6.83 9.16
CA LEU A 70 -15.27 6.32 7.85
C LEU A 70 -15.05 7.36 6.73
N ASN A 71 -13.90 8.02 6.72
CA ASN A 71 -13.50 8.86 5.60
C ASN A 71 -12.67 8.00 4.63
N PRO A 72 -13.11 7.76 3.38
CA PRO A 72 -12.32 7.02 2.40
C PRO A 72 -10.93 7.64 2.18
N GLN A 73 -10.79 8.95 2.36
CA GLN A 73 -9.52 9.66 2.24
C GLN A 73 -8.50 9.30 3.35
N ASN A 74 -8.95 8.73 4.47
CA ASN A 74 -8.08 8.26 5.55
C ASN A 74 -7.58 6.82 5.36
N LEU A 75 -7.92 6.19 4.23
CA LEU A 75 -7.38 4.88 3.89
C LEU A 75 -5.90 5.01 3.52
N ALA A 76 -5.09 4.05 3.97
CA ALA A 76 -3.69 4.02 3.59
C ALA A 76 -3.56 3.99 2.07
N GLN A 77 -2.88 4.98 1.51
CA GLN A 77 -2.65 5.15 0.09
C GLN A 77 -1.14 5.12 -0.20
N ALA A 78 -0.78 4.70 -1.41
CA ALA A 78 0.61 4.69 -1.82
C ALA A 78 1.13 6.13 -2.01
N THR A 79 2.25 6.44 -1.36
CA THR A 79 2.98 7.69 -1.59
C THR A 79 3.82 7.58 -2.86
N GLN A 80 3.68 8.53 -3.76
CA GLN A 80 4.40 8.62 -5.02
C GLN A 80 5.55 9.62 -4.91
N ILE A 81 6.77 9.17 -5.20
CA ILE A 81 7.93 10.05 -5.35
C ILE A 81 8.21 10.18 -6.85
N LEU A 82 8.15 11.40 -7.35
CA LEU A 82 8.27 11.74 -8.77
C LEU A 82 9.51 12.58 -9.02
N ASP A 83 10.08 12.46 -10.21
CA ASP A 83 11.08 13.40 -10.70
C ASP A 83 10.46 14.78 -11.00
N ARG A 84 11.28 15.77 -11.37
CA ARG A 84 10.84 17.12 -11.72
C ARG A 84 9.85 17.18 -12.90
N ASN A 85 9.85 16.17 -13.76
CA ASN A 85 9.02 16.05 -14.95
C ASN A 85 7.76 15.19 -14.72
N GLY A 86 7.52 14.73 -13.49
CA GLY A 86 6.40 13.87 -13.13
C GLY A 86 6.61 12.38 -13.42
N LYS A 87 7.82 11.95 -13.77
CA LYS A 87 8.15 10.52 -13.93
C LYS A 87 8.29 9.86 -12.58
N LEU A 88 7.76 8.64 -12.44
CA LEU A 88 7.81 7.90 -11.19
C LEU A 88 9.25 7.46 -10.86
N LEU A 89 9.72 7.86 -9.68
CA LEU A 89 10.96 7.37 -9.08
C LEU A 89 10.68 6.18 -8.18
N TYR A 90 9.65 6.27 -7.36
CA TYR A 90 9.28 5.24 -6.41
C TYR A 90 7.82 5.35 -6.00
N LEU A 91 7.18 4.18 -5.88
CA LEU A 91 5.85 4.04 -5.29
C LEU A 91 6.01 3.42 -3.90
N ARG A 92 5.87 4.23 -2.86
CA ARG A 92 5.87 3.75 -1.47
C ARG A 92 4.49 3.23 -1.14
N HIS A 93 4.33 1.93 -1.11
CA HIS A 93 3.15 1.24 -0.61
C HIS A 93 3.55 0.35 0.56
N GLY A 94 2.65 0.16 1.52
CA GLY A 94 2.79 -0.87 2.55
C GLY A 94 2.55 -2.27 1.94
N SER A 95 1.88 -3.15 2.66
CA SER A 95 1.39 -4.43 2.12
C SER A 95 0.23 -4.27 1.12
N GLU A 96 -0.29 -3.05 0.93
CA GLU A 96 -1.49 -2.73 0.18
C GLU A 96 -1.20 -1.69 -0.90
N ILE A 97 -1.61 -1.97 -2.13
CA ILE A 97 -1.61 -1.01 -3.23
C ILE A 97 -3.03 -0.48 -3.35
N ARG A 98 -3.23 0.80 -3.00
CA ARG A 98 -4.53 1.44 -2.99
C ARG A 98 -4.49 2.82 -3.63
N THR A 99 -5.48 3.07 -4.47
CA THR A 99 -5.80 4.40 -5.00
C THR A 99 -7.26 4.68 -4.71
N VAL A 100 -7.52 5.65 -3.83
CA VAL A 100 -8.88 6.04 -3.46
C VAL A 100 -9.47 6.92 -4.56
N VAL A 101 -10.67 6.56 -5.00
CA VAL A 101 -11.44 7.34 -5.98
C VAL A 101 -12.86 7.58 -5.47
N PRO A 102 -13.46 8.75 -5.75
CA PRO A 102 -14.85 9.02 -5.36
C PRO A 102 -15.82 8.14 -6.15
N LEU A 103 -17.01 7.90 -5.58
CA LEU A 103 -18.01 6.99 -6.14
C LEU A 103 -18.41 7.38 -7.58
N ASN A 104 -18.44 8.67 -7.91
CA ASN A 104 -18.75 9.15 -9.27
C ASN A 104 -17.66 8.86 -10.30
N LYS A 105 -16.48 8.43 -9.87
CA LYS A 105 -15.37 7.93 -10.70
C LYS A 105 -15.31 6.40 -10.76
N MET A 106 -16.36 5.73 -10.33
CA MET A 106 -16.54 4.28 -10.48
C MET A 106 -17.67 4.01 -11.46
N ALA A 107 -17.47 3.11 -12.41
CA ALA A 107 -18.48 2.77 -13.43
C ALA A 107 -19.85 2.45 -12.79
N PRO A 108 -20.94 3.01 -13.26
CA PRO A 108 -22.28 2.70 -12.74
C PRO A 108 -22.61 1.21 -12.76
N ILE A 109 -22.17 0.51 -13.81
CA ILE A 109 -22.40 -0.94 -13.96
C ILE A 109 -21.66 -1.76 -12.89
N LEU A 110 -20.47 -1.32 -12.46
CA LEU A 110 -19.72 -1.96 -11.37
C LEU A 110 -20.45 -1.81 -10.03
N ARG A 111 -20.93 -0.60 -9.72
CA ARG A 111 -21.70 -0.34 -8.48
C ARG A 111 -22.92 -1.24 -8.40
N LYS A 112 -23.66 -1.38 -9.51
CA LYS A 112 -24.80 -2.29 -9.63
C LYS A 112 -24.40 -3.75 -9.45
N ALA A 113 -23.38 -4.22 -10.16
CA ALA A 113 -22.88 -5.58 -10.04
C ALA A 113 -22.50 -5.94 -8.59
N THR A 114 -21.87 -5.02 -7.87
CA THR A 114 -21.50 -5.22 -6.46
C THR A 114 -22.75 -5.28 -5.57
N ILE A 115 -23.69 -4.34 -5.73
CA ILE A 115 -24.92 -4.29 -4.92
C ILE A 115 -25.79 -5.53 -5.18
N ASP A 116 -26.01 -5.89 -6.43
CA ASP A 116 -26.87 -7.01 -6.81
C ASP A 116 -26.35 -8.35 -6.31
N LEU A 117 -25.03 -8.51 -6.30
CA LEU A 117 -24.39 -9.71 -5.79
C LEU A 117 -24.38 -9.77 -4.27
N GLU A 118 -23.89 -8.70 -3.63
CA GLU A 118 -23.58 -8.70 -2.21
C GLU A 118 -24.79 -8.28 -1.36
N ASP A 119 -25.58 -7.29 -1.81
CA ASP A 119 -26.60 -6.67 -0.99
C ASP A 119 -27.69 -5.97 -1.81
N ARG A 120 -28.52 -6.74 -2.51
CA ARG A 120 -29.53 -6.22 -3.45
C ARG A 120 -30.46 -5.15 -2.86
N ASN A 121 -30.71 -5.19 -1.55
CA ASN A 121 -31.57 -4.25 -0.84
C ASN A 121 -30.77 -3.12 -0.17
N PHE A 122 -29.50 -2.91 -0.55
CA PHE A 122 -28.57 -2.01 0.11
C PHE A 122 -29.16 -0.63 0.40
N TYR A 123 -29.84 -0.02 -0.56
CA TYR A 123 -30.45 1.31 -0.38
C TYR A 123 -31.75 1.31 0.44
N GLN A 124 -32.29 0.14 0.84
CA GLN A 124 -33.59 0.02 1.49
C GLN A 124 -33.50 -0.29 2.99
N HIS A 125 -32.44 -0.96 3.44
CA HIS A 125 -32.25 -1.31 4.84
C HIS A 125 -31.33 -0.33 5.57
N HIS A 126 -31.23 -0.46 6.90
CA HIS A 126 -30.39 0.37 7.78
C HIS A 126 -29.33 -0.51 8.49
N GLY A 127 -28.30 -0.93 7.79
CA GLY A 127 -27.17 -1.73 8.29
C GLY A 127 -27.41 -3.24 8.27
N LEU A 128 -28.63 -3.69 8.54
CA LEU A 128 -29.02 -5.09 8.56
C LEU A 128 -30.20 -5.35 7.63
N ASP A 129 -30.10 -6.35 6.76
CA ASP A 129 -31.21 -6.86 5.96
C ASP A 129 -31.91 -8.00 6.73
N PHE A 130 -32.91 -7.64 7.53
CA PHE A 130 -33.67 -8.61 8.33
C PHE A 130 -34.40 -9.66 7.48
N GLN A 131 -34.82 -9.33 6.26
CA GLN A 131 -35.48 -10.28 5.38
C GLN A 131 -34.51 -11.36 4.91
N ARG A 132 -33.28 -10.96 4.52
CA ARG A 132 -32.22 -11.91 4.17
C ARG A 132 -31.75 -12.72 5.36
N LEU A 133 -31.67 -12.12 6.54
CA LEU A 133 -31.24 -12.81 7.77
C LEU A 133 -32.24 -13.92 8.15
N VAL A 134 -33.55 -13.64 8.08
CA VAL A 134 -34.62 -14.63 8.33
C VAL A 134 -34.60 -15.72 7.24
N ALA A 135 -34.43 -15.35 5.97
CA ALA A 135 -34.39 -16.30 4.86
C ALA A 135 -33.14 -17.23 4.97
N ALA A 136 -31.99 -16.71 5.34
CA ALA A 136 -30.77 -17.50 5.57
C ALA A 136 -30.94 -18.46 6.77
N GLY A 137 -31.47 -17.98 7.89
CA GLY A 137 -31.76 -18.82 9.05
C GLY A 137 -32.78 -19.95 8.75
N TYR A 138 -33.78 -19.68 7.92
CA TYR A 138 -34.70 -20.69 7.46
C TYR A 138 -34.04 -21.73 6.52
N ALA A 139 -33.21 -21.27 5.59
CA ALA A 139 -32.44 -22.14 4.68
C ALA A 139 -31.49 -23.07 5.42
N ASP A 140 -30.77 -22.56 6.42
CA ASP A 140 -29.86 -23.34 7.28
C ASP A 140 -30.63 -24.41 8.11
N LEU A 141 -31.79 -24.05 8.65
CA LEU A 141 -32.62 -24.99 9.42
C LEU A 141 -33.25 -26.08 8.55
N THR A 142 -33.57 -25.78 7.31
CA THR A 142 -34.24 -26.72 6.39
C THR A 142 -33.31 -27.49 5.49
N HIS A 143 -32.01 -27.19 5.51
CA HIS A 143 -30.99 -27.72 4.58
C HIS A 143 -31.41 -27.59 3.10
N THR A 144 -32.17 -26.57 2.74
CA THR A 144 -32.84 -26.37 1.43
C THR A 144 -32.28 -25.16 0.70
N GLY A 145 -30.99 -24.85 0.80
CA GLY A 145 -30.43 -23.72 0.07
C GLY A 145 -28.91 -23.75 -0.04
N THR A 146 -28.38 -23.14 -1.06
CA THR A 146 -26.99 -22.69 -1.09
C THR A 146 -26.81 -21.65 0.01
N ARG A 147 -25.74 -21.75 0.81
CA ARG A 147 -25.38 -20.75 1.82
C ARG A 147 -25.24 -19.37 1.15
N SER A 148 -26.34 -18.64 1.13
CA SER A 148 -26.36 -17.24 0.69
C SER A 148 -25.77 -16.41 1.84
N GLY A 149 -24.74 -15.61 1.57
CA GLY A 149 -24.18 -14.70 2.56
C GLY A 149 -25.26 -13.72 3.04
N ALA A 150 -25.63 -13.79 4.31
CA ALA A 150 -26.63 -12.90 4.92
C ALA A 150 -26.06 -11.53 5.33
N SER A 151 -24.75 -11.32 5.20
CA SER A 151 -24.08 -10.09 5.60
C SER A 151 -24.30 -8.99 4.56
N THR A 152 -24.60 -7.78 5.02
CA THR A 152 -24.75 -6.58 4.18
C THR A 152 -23.38 -6.00 3.78
N ILE A 153 -23.37 -5.10 2.78
CA ILE A 153 -22.16 -4.33 2.40
C ILE A 153 -21.61 -3.58 3.62
N THR A 154 -22.47 -2.95 4.42
CA THR A 154 -22.07 -2.23 5.63
C THR A 154 -21.42 -3.14 6.67
N GLN A 155 -21.97 -4.34 6.90
CA GLN A 155 -21.37 -5.33 7.80
C GLN A 155 -20.01 -5.83 7.28
N GLN A 156 -19.88 -6.05 5.98
CA GLN A 156 -18.60 -6.45 5.39
C GLN A 156 -17.53 -5.37 5.54
N LEU A 157 -17.90 -4.10 5.35
CA LEU A 157 -17.02 -2.95 5.56
C LEU A 157 -16.56 -2.87 7.01
N VAL A 158 -17.50 -2.96 7.97
CA VAL A 158 -17.24 -2.98 9.42
C VAL A 158 -16.27 -4.09 9.78
N LYS A 159 -16.55 -5.31 9.33
CA LYS A 159 -15.72 -6.47 9.59
C LYS A 159 -14.26 -6.26 9.16
N ARG A 160 -14.06 -5.65 7.99
CA ARG A 160 -12.72 -5.43 7.42
C ARG A 160 -11.96 -4.32 8.11
N LYS A 161 -12.65 -3.23 8.45
CA LYS A 161 -12.00 -2.02 8.93
C LYS A 161 -11.80 -1.98 10.44
N TYR A 162 -12.73 -2.56 11.20
CA TYR A 162 -12.79 -2.36 12.66
C TYR A 162 -12.68 -3.64 13.48
N LEU A 163 -12.85 -4.83 12.88
CA LEU A 163 -12.93 -6.08 13.62
C LEU A 163 -11.87 -7.10 13.16
N ASN A 164 -11.31 -7.82 14.11
CA ASN A 164 -10.34 -8.90 13.84
C ASN A 164 -11.02 -10.13 13.23
N GLY A 165 -10.22 -11.02 12.58
CA GLY A 165 -10.69 -12.14 11.76
C GLY A 165 -11.43 -13.28 12.46
N ASP A 166 -11.54 -13.32 13.79
CA ASP A 166 -12.13 -14.43 14.53
C ASP A 166 -13.63 -14.59 14.25
N GLN A 167 -14.06 -15.84 13.97
CA GLN A 167 -15.47 -16.13 13.68
C GLN A 167 -16.23 -16.44 14.97
N THR A 168 -16.50 -15.42 15.78
CA THR A 168 -17.24 -15.54 17.04
C THR A 168 -18.62 -14.88 16.96
N LEU A 169 -19.55 -15.31 17.83
CA LEU A 169 -20.85 -14.66 17.98
C LEU A 169 -20.71 -13.22 18.45
N ASP A 170 -19.76 -12.97 19.36
CA ASP A 170 -19.41 -11.66 19.88
C ASP A 170 -19.06 -10.68 18.75
N ARG A 171 -18.18 -11.10 17.84
CA ARG A 171 -17.86 -10.31 16.65
C ARG A 171 -19.09 -10.02 15.79
N LYS A 172 -20.01 -11.00 15.61
CA LYS A 172 -21.22 -10.78 14.82
C LYS A 172 -22.16 -9.76 15.45
N ILE A 173 -22.24 -9.71 16.78
CA ILE A 173 -22.98 -8.68 17.49
C ILE A 173 -22.32 -7.31 17.29
N LYS A 174 -21.00 -7.20 17.46
CA LYS A 174 -20.24 -5.97 17.22
C LYS A 174 -20.38 -5.49 15.76
N GLU A 175 -20.32 -6.40 14.78
CA GLU A 175 -20.61 -6.09 13.37
C GLU A 175 -21.98 -5.44 13.17
N ALA A 176 -23.02 -6.01 13.79
CA ALA A 176 -24.38 -5.53 13.64
C ALA A 176 -24.58 -4.14 14.27
N LEU A 177 -24.04 -3.92 15.47
CA LEU A 177 -24.10 -2.64 16.17
C LEU A 177 -23.36 -1.54 15.42
N LEU A 178 -22.12 -1.80 15.01
CA LEU A 178 -21.32 -0.86 14.23
C LEU A 178 -21.94 -0.56 12.86
N ALA A 179 -22.51 -1.57 12.19
CA ALA A 179 -23.19 -1.35 10.92
C ALA A 179 -24.40 -0.41 11.08
N GLY A 180 -25.18 -0.57 12.16
CA GLY A 180 -26.28 0.35 12.47
C GLY A 180 -25.81 1.78 12.77
N ASP A 181 -24.73 1.92 13.51
CA ASP A 181 -24.16 3.23 13.86
C ASP A 181 -23.58 3.96 12.62
N ILE A 182 -22.86 3.24 11.76
CA ILE A 182 -22.36 3.77 10.47
C ILE A 182 -23.53 4.22 9.59
N GLU A 183 -24.57 3.44 9.46
CA GLU A 183 -25.75 3.80 8.65
C GLU A 183 -26.54 4.98 9.24
N GLY A 184 -26.44 5.20 10.54
CA GLY A 184 -26.99 6.40 11.19
C GLY A 184 -26.19 7.67 10.93
N ARG A 185 -24.91 7.56 10.62
CA ARG A 185 -23.99 8.71 10.46
C ARG A 185 -23.66 9.04 9.01
N TYR A 186 -23.68 8.05 8.12
CA TYR A 186 -23.19 8.20 6.74
C TYR A 186 -24.25 7.82 5.71
N SER A 187 -24.22 8.51 4.57
CA SER A 187 -25.08 8.16 3.45
C SER A 187 -24.71 6.80 2.85
N LYS A 188 -25.67 6.14 2.21
CA LYS A 188 -25.44 4.89 1.48
C LYS A 188 -24.32 5.01 0.43
N ASP A 189 -24.27 6.12 -0.28
CA ASP A 189 -23.23 6.40 -1.27
C ASP A 189 -21.85 6.51 -0.62
N THR A 190 -21.74 7.15 0.54
CA THR A 190 -20.48 7.22 1.30
C THR A 190 -20.04 5.84 1.78
N ILE A 191 -20.97 4.99 2.23
CA ILE A 191 -20.68 3.63 2.66
C ILE A 191 -20.23 2.76 1.48
N LEU A 192 -20.90 2.86 0.34
CA LEU A 192 -20.54 2.13 -0.87
C LEU A 192 -19.16 2.58 -1.41
N GLU A 193 -18.90 3.88 -1.39
CA GLU A 193 -17.59 4.45 -1.75
C GLU A 193 -16.49 3.89 -0.86
N ALA A 194 -16.70 3.90 0.47
CA ALA A 194 -15.75 3.36 1.42
C ALA A 194 -15.52 1.85 1.19
N TYR A 195 -16.60 1.08 0.97
CA TYR A 195 -16.53 -0.34 0.70
C TYR A 195 -15.70 -0.65 -0.56
N LEU A 196 -16.02 0.00 -1.68
CA LEU A 196 -15.34 -0.23 -2.95
C LEU A 196 -13.87 0.21 -2.95
N ASN A 197 -13.49 1.16 -2.09
CA ASN A 197 -12.11 1.57 -1.89
C ASN A 197 -11.34 0.70 -0.88
N GLU A 198 -12.04 -0.08 -0.03
CA GLU A 198 -11.43 -0.90 1.03
C GLU A 198 -11.20 -2.35 0.64
N ILE A 199 -12.06 -2.89 -0.24
CA ILE A 199 -12.14 -4.32 -0.50
C ILE A 199 -10.90 -4.85 -1.23
N PHE A 200 -10.46 -6.07 -0.88
CA PHE A 200 -9.29 -6.73 -1.46
C PHE A 200 -9.67 -7.57 -2.67
N TYR A 201 -8.96 -7.38 -3.78
CA TYR A 201 -9.19 -8.04 -5.06
C TYR A 201 -8.08 -9.04 -5.45
N GLY A 202 -7.18 -9.42 -4.54
CA GLY A 202 -6.00 -10.22 -4.87
C GLY A 202 -4.80 -9.37 -5.28
N HIS A 203 -3.62 -10.00 -5.42
CA HIS A 203 -2.39 -9.36 -5.93
C HIS A 203 -2.05 -8.00 -5.30
N GLN A 204 -2.28 -7.85 -3.99
CA GLN A 204 -2.09 -6.60 -3.25
C GLN A 204 -3.01 -5.44 -3.70
N ALA A 205 -3.93 -5.67 -4.64
CA ALA A 205 -4.87 -4.66 -5.10
C ALA A 205 -6.00 -4.46 -4.08
N TYR A 206 -5.95 -3.37 -3.34
CA TYR A 206 -6.97 -2.91 -2.42
C TYR A 206 -7.75 -1.75 -3.03
N GLY A 207 -9.05 -1.87 -3.06
CA GLY A 207 -9.95 -0.95 -3.74
C GLY A 207 -10.06 -1.18 -5.23
N ILE A 208 -11.20 -0.75 -5.76
CA ILE A 208 -11.61 -1.02 -7.15
C ILE A 208 -10.72 -0.35 -8.19
N GLU A 209 -10.18 0.83 -7.90
CA GLU A 209 -9.28 1.52 -8.84
C GLU A 209 -7.98 0.75 -9.01
N ALA A 210 -7.36 0.31 -7.90
CA ALA A 210 -6.16 -0.50 -7.95
C ALA A 210 -6.40 -1.84 -8.67
N ALA A 211 -7.55 -2.48 -8.42
CA ALA A 211 -7.93 -3.71 -9.09
C ALA A 211 -8.16 -3.50 -10.60
N SER A 212 -8.87 -2.45 -10.98
CA SER A 212 -9.12 -2.09 -12.39
C SER A 212 -7.83 -1.85 -13.15
N GLN A 213 -6.92 -1.08 -12.57
CA GLN A 213 -5.59 -0.84 -13.15
C GLN A 213 -4.78 -2.13 -13.25
N PHE A 214 -4.77 -2.95 -12.20
CA PHE A 214 -4.01 -4.20 -12.18
C PHE A 214 -4.49 -5.19 -13.24
N TYR A 215 -5.80 -5.49 -13.27
CA TYR A 215 -6.34 -6.55 -14.15
C TYR A 215 -6.58 -6.10 -15.58
N PHE A 216 -6.87 -4.82 -15.81
CA PHE A 216 -7.32 -4.30 -17.11
C PHE A 216 -6.55 -3.09 -17.63
N GLY A 217 -5.64 -2.49 -16.84
CA GLY A 217 -4.92 -1.28 -17.24
C GLY A 217 -5.82 -0.06 -17.47
N LYS A 218 -7.02 -0.03 -16.83
CA LYS A 218 -8.05 1.00 -17.00
C LYS A 218 -8.44 1.63 -15.68
N HIS A 219 -9.00 2.84 -15.74
CA HIS A 219 -9.66 3.41 -14.57
C HIS A 219 -10.96 2.68 -14.23
N ALA A 220 -11.33 2.65 -12.97
CA ALA A 220 -12.58 2.03 -12.50
C ALA A 220 -13.84 2.68 -13.15
N ALA A 221 -13.73 3.92 -13.63
CA ALA A 221 -14.78 4.61 -14.38
C ALA A 221 -15.04 4.00 -15.77
N ASP A 222 -14.04 3.35 -16.36
CA ASP A 222 -14.05 2.88 -17.76
C ASP A 222 -14.35 1.38 -17.88
N LEU A 223 -14.69 0.72 -16.77
CA LEU A 223 -15.04 -0.70 -16.75
C LEU A 223 -16.35 -0.97 -17.49
N ASN A 224 -16.33 -1.93 -18.41
CA ASN A 224 -17.52 -2.45 -19.07
C ASN A 224 -18.21 -3.53 -18.23
N LEU A 225 -19.33 -4.09 -18.72
CA LEU A 225 -20.11 -5.12 -18.01
C LEU A 225 -19.30 -6.40 -17.74
N ASN A 226 -18.51 -6.86 -18.73
CA ASN A 226 -17.69 -8.06 -18.60
C ASN A 226 -16.63 -7.88 -17.48
N GLU A 227 -15.91 -6.78 -17.52
CA GLU A 227 -14.86 -6.45 -16.54
C GLU A 227 -15.43 -6.18 -15.14
N ALA A 228 -16.50 -5.39 -15.07
CA ALA A 228 -17.16 -5.03 -13.82
C ALA A 228 -17.77 -6.25 -13.09
N SER A 229 -18.46 -7.12 -13.83
CA SER A 229 -19.05 -8.34 -13.27
C SER A 229 -17.98 -9.34 -12.81
N LEU A 230 -16.85 -9.39 -13.50
CA LEU A 230 -15.72 -10.23 -13.08
C LEU A 230 -15.12 -9.72 -11.77
N LEU A 231 -14.79 -8.41 -11.70
CA LEU A 231 -14.22 -7.83 -10.48
C LEU A 231 -15.18 -7.93 -9.29
N ALA A 232 -16.48 -7.68 -9.48
CA ALA A 232 -17.47 -7.82 -8.41
C ALA A 232 -17.51 -9.23 -7.77
N GLY A 233 -17.11 -10.25 -8.53
CA GLY A 233 -17.08 -11.64 -8.05
C GLY A 233 -15.86 -12.01 -7.20
N ILE A 234 -14.71 -11.37 -7.41
CA ILE A 234 -13.42 -11.75 -6.81
C ILE A 234 -13.39 -11.63 -5.27
N PRO A 235 -13.94 -10.57 -4.64
CA PRO A 235 -13.72 -10.29 -3.21
C PRO A 235 -14.17 -11.36 -2.23
N GLN A 236 -15.03 -12.27 -2.65
CA GLN A 236 -15.51 -13.36 -1.79
C GLN A 236 -14.40 -14.34 -1.40
N LEU A 237 -13.56 -14.74 -2.38
CA LEU A 237 -12.44 -15.67 -2.22
C LEU A 237 -11.31 -15.29 -3.19
N PRO A 238 -10.58 -14.19 -2.93
CA PRO A 238 -9.63 -13.63 -3.90
C PRO A 238 -8.49 -14.58 -4.32
N SER A 239 -8.12 -15.52 -3.44
CA SER A 239 -7.10 -16.52 -3.77
C SER A 239 -7.61 -17.61 -4.70
N ASP A 240 -8.91 -17.98 -4.59
CA ASP A 240 -9.51 -19.04 -5.41
C ASP A 240 -10.02 -18.46 -6.75
N TYR A 241 -10.53 -17.22 -6.71
CA TYR A 241 -11.02 -16.49 -7.89
C TYR A 241 -9.90 -15.66 -8.52
N ASP A 242 -8.72 -16.26 -8.67
CA ASP A 242 -7.57 -15.62 -9.30
C ASP A 242 -7.58 -15.87 -10.83
N PRO A 243 -7.95 -14.86 -11.65
CA PRO A 243 -8.06 -15.05 -13.10
C PRO A 243 -6.70 -15.23 -13.80
N LEU A 244 -5.58 -15.11 -13.08
CA LEU A 244 -4.23 -15.32 -13.63
C LEU A 244 -3.80 -16.78 -13.61
N THR A 245 -4.50 -17.63 -12.89
CA THR A 245 -4.25 -19.07 -12.87
C THR A 245 -5.32 -19.80 -13.70
N PRO A 246 -5.00 -20.92 -14.38
CA PRO A 246 -5.98 -21.65 -15.19
C PRO A 246 -7.22 -22.09 -14.40
N ASP A 247 -7.01 -22.66 -13.21
CA ASP A 247 -8.11 -23.14 -12.35
C ASP A 247 -8.90 -21.96 -11.75
N GLY A 248 -8.19 -20.92 -11.32
CA GLY A 248 -8.80 -19.71 -10.80
C GLY A 248 -9.63 -18.97 -11.84
N LEU A 249 -9.20 -18.92 -13.11
CA LEU A 249 -9.98 -18.33 -14.19
C LEU A 249 -11.32 -19.05 -14.38
N VAL A 250 -11.32 -20.38 -14.34
CA VAL A 250 -12.56 -21.18 -14.43
C VAL A 250 -13.50 -20.85 -13.28
N LEU A 251 -12.98 -20.76 -12.06
CA LEU A 251 -13.77 -20.43 -10.87
C LEU A 251 -14.28 -18.97 -10.93
N THR A 252 -13.43 -18.04 -11.36
CA THR A 252 -13.80 -16.63 -11.53
C THR A 252 -14.90 -16.45 -12.55
N ARG A 253 -14.81 -17.14 -13.70
CA ARG A 253 -15.87 -17.13 -14.73
C ARG A 253 -17.20 -17.70 -14.21
N LYS A 254 -17.13 -18.79 -13.46
CA LYS A 254 -18.31 -19.35 -12.79
C LYS A 254 -18.92 -18.36 -11.79
N ARG A 255 -18.09 -17.65 -11.04
CA ARG A 255 -18.53 -16.62 -10.11
C ARG A 255 -19.10 -15.41 -10.83
N GLN A 256 -18.49 -14.97 -11.92
CA GLN A 256 -18.99 -13.91 -12.79
C GLN A 256 -20.39 -14.21 -13.33
N LYS A 257 -20.65 -15.46 -13.75
CA LYS A 257 -22.01 -15.89 -14.13
C LYS A 257 -23.01 -15.65 -12.99
N THR A 258 -22.65 -15.97 -11.75
CA THR A 258 -23.51 -15.69 -10.59
C THR A 258 -23.80 -14.20 -10.41
N VAL A 259 -22.80 -13.34 -10.67
CA VAL A 259 -22.97 -11.88 -10.66
C VAL A 259 -23.97 -11.44 -11.74
N LEU A 260 -23.77 -11.90 -12.98
CA LEU A 260 -24.62 -11.56 -14.12
C LEU A 260 -26.07 -12.03 -13.91
N GLU A 261 -26.24 -13.25 -13.37
CA GLU A 261 -27.58 -13.77 -13.01
C GLU A 261 -28.25 -12.92 -11.90
N ALA A 262 -27.49 -12.46 -10.90
CA ALA A 262 -28.00 -11.56 -9.87
C ALA A 262 -28.44 -10.21 -10.47
N MET A 263 -27.64 -9.61 -11.34
CA MET A 263 -27.97 -8.38 -12.05
C MET A 263 -29.21 -8.52 -12.93
N ALA A 264 -29.34 -9.65 -13.64
CA ALA A 264 -30.54 -9.93 -14.47
C ALA A 264 -31.80 -10.12 -13.61
N ASN A 265 -31.69 -10.83 -12.48
CA ASN A 265 -32.79 -11.05 -11.54
C ASN A 265 -33.27 -9.75 -10.88
N ASN A 266 -32.38 -8.75 -10.75
CA ASN A 266 -32.72 -7.42 -10.25
C ASN A 266 -33.18 -6.46 -11.35
N GLY A 267 -33.09 -6.86 -12.63
CA GLY A 267 -33.52 -6.07 -13.78
C GLY A 267 -32.52 -5.01 -14.25
N ASP A 268 -31.29 -5.08 -13.78
CA ASP A 268 -30.24 -4.15 -14.16
C ASP A 268 -29.60 -4.47 -15.51
N ILE A 269 -29.69 -5.72 -15.96
CA ILE A 269 -29.33 -6.18 -17.30
C ILE A 269 -30.37 -7.17 -17.84
N THR A 270 -30.36 -7.41 -19.13
CA THR A 270 -31.23 -8.38 -19.78
C THR A 270 -30.61 -9.78 -19.81
N GLY A 271 -31.45 -10.83 -19.95
CA GLY A 271 -30.94 -12.20 -20.16
C GLY A 271 -30.07 -12.35 -21.40
N GLU A 272 -30.30 -11.54 -22.45
CA GLU A 272 -29.46 -11.49 -23.64
C GLU A 272 -28.05 -10.95 -23.30
N GLN A 273 -27.98 -9.88 -22.50
CA GLN A 273 -26.69 -9.34 -22.03
C GLN A 273 -25.91 -10.36 -21.16
N VAL A 274 -26.60 -11.18 -20.36
CA VAL A 274 -25.95 -12.28 -19.63
C VAL A 274 -25.28 -13.24 -20.61
N LEU A 275 -26.04 -13.74 -21.61
CA LEU A 275 -25.50 -14.71 -22.58
C LEU A 275 -24.36 -14.14 -23.42
N MET A 276 -24.47 -12.89 -23.85
CA MET A 276 -23.42 -12.22 -24.63
C MET A 276 -22.14 -12.05 -23.80
N THR A 277 -22.26 -11.60 -22.55
CA THR A 277 -21.13 -11.40 -21.65
C THR A 277 -20.48 -12.73 -21.24
N GLU A 278 -21.25 -13.79 -21.02
CA GLU A 278 -20.71 -15.12 -20.77
C GLU A 278 -19.91 -15.68 -21.96
N ALA A 279 -20.33 -15.39 -23.18
CA ALA A 279 -19.65 -15.83 -24.40
C ALA A 279 -18.39 -15.00 -24.73
N GLU A 280 -18.32 -13.78 -24.20
CA GLU A 280 -17.18 -12.88 -24.45
C GLU A 280 -15.95 -13.33 -23.63
N PRO A 281 -14.77 -13.47 -24.25
CA PRO A 281 -13.54 -13.77 -23.52
C PRO A 281 -13.14 -12.59 -22.63
N VAL A 282 -12.56 -12.90 -21.46
CA VAL A 282 -11.99 -11.86 -20.58
C VAL A 282 -10.63 -11.44 -21.11
N ALA A 283 -10.53 -10.22 -21.58
CA ALA A 283 -9.27 -9.64 -22.03
C ALA A 283 -8.52 -9.01 -20.82
N LEU A 284 -7.68 -9.81 -20.17
CA LEU A 284 -6.82 -9.32 -19.09
C LEU A 284 -5.63 -8.55 -19.68
N HIS A 285 -5.42 -7.34 -19.21
CA HIS A 285 -4.24 -6.50 -19.47
C HIS A 285 -3.50 -6.27 -18.16
N ILE A 286 -2.72 -7.27 -17.73
CA ILE A 286 -2.08 -7.25 -16.42
C ILE A 286 -1.04 -6.15 -16.36
N THR A 287 -1.35 -5.10 -15.63
CA THR A 287 -0.44 -4.02 -15.30
C THR A 287 0.13 -4.27 -13.91
N LYS A 288 1.32 -4.88 -13.86
CA LYS A 288 2.01 -4.98 -12.57
C LYS A 288 2.26 -3.56 -12.05
N PRO A 289 2.07 -3.33 -10.76
CA PRO A 289 2.46 -2.06 -10.16
C PRO A 289 3.89 -1.75 -10.54
N ASP A 290 4.14 -0.49 -10.89
CA ASP A 290 5.50 -0.04 -11.14
C ASP A 290 6.27 -0.12 -9.82
N THR A 291 7.00 -1.22 -9.65
CA THR A 291 7.88 -1.45 -8.50
C THR A 291 9.27 -0.90 -8.75
N SER A 292 9.45 -0.07 -9.78
CA SER A 292 10.73 0.56 -10.06
C SER A 292 11.17 1.37 -8.84
N PHE A 293 12.44 1.20 -8.50
CA PHE A 293 13.10 1.96 -7.46
C PHE A 293 14.24 2.73 -8.12
N ASN A 294 13.83 3.78 -8.85
CA ASN A 294 14.76 4.66 -9.55
C ASN A 294 15.43 5.61 -8.56
N ALA A 295 16.71 5.85 -8.70
CA ALA A 295 17.49 6.72 -7.82
C ALA A 295 17.33 6.36 -6.33
N PRO A 296 17.58 5.10 -5.90
CA PRO A 296 17.16 4.60 -4.59
C PRO A 296 17.76 5.38 -3.42
N HIS A 297 19.00 5.83 -3.48
CA HIS A 297 19.62 6.66 -2.45
C HIS A 297 18.88 8.00 -2.29
N PHE A 298 18.58 8.67 -3.42
CA PHE A 298 17.84 9.92 -3.39
C PHE A 298 16.42 9.74 -2.85
N VAL A 299 15.74 8.69 -3.27
CA VAL A 299 14.39 8.38 -2.76
C VAL A 299 14.42 8.15 -1.24
N ASN A 300 15.38 7.38 -0.73
CA ASN A 300 15.55 7.19 0.71
C ASN A 300 15.81 8.52 1.43
N TYR A 301 16.71 9.34 0.90
CA TYR A 301 16.99 10.69 1.42
C TYR A 301 15.70 11.55 1.50
N VAL A 302 14.90 11.56 0.44
CA VAL A 302 13.62 12.28 0.39
C VAL A 302 12.61 11.72 1.40
N LEU A 303 12.47 10.40 1.49
CA LEU A 303 11.56 9.76 2.45
C LEU A 303 11.95 10.08 3.89
N ASP A 304 13.23 10.05 4.23
CA ASP A 304 13.72 10.38 5.56
C ASP A 304 13.53 11.86 5.89
N TYR A 305 13.74 12.74 4.93
CA TYR A 305 13.41 14.17 5.06
C TYR A 305 11.92 14.37 5.35
N LEU A 306 11.07 13.73 4.55
CA LEU A 306 9.60 13.84 4.71
C LEU A 306 9.12 13.29 6.05
N ARG A 307 9.67 12.14 6.50
CA ARG A 307 9.32 11.56 7.82
C ARG A 307 9.70 12.48 8.98
N LYS A 308 10.85 13.14 8.90
CA LYS A 308 11.27 14.14 9.90
C LYS A 308 10.35 15.36 9.93
N GLN A 309 9.81 15.78 8.79
CA GLN A 309 8.95 16.96 8.67
C GLN A 309 7.47 16.67 8.96
N TYR A 310 6.95 15.53 8.51
CA TYR A 310 5.50 15.25 8.46
C TYR A 310 5.10 14.01 9.26
N GLY A 311 6.04 13.24 9.78
CA GLY A 311 5.79 11.99 10.49
C GLY A 311 5.66 10.78 9.55
N SER A 312 5.97 9.60 10.11
CA SER A 312 6.00 8.34 9.34
C SER A 312 4.61 7.92 8.85
N GLU A 313 3.58 8.15 9.64
CA GLU A 313 2.20 7.75 9.30
C GLU A 313 1.74 8.39 8.00
N LEU A 314 1.93 9.70 7.86
CA LEU A 314 1.55 10.43 6.64
C LEU A 314 2.40 10.01 5.43
N VAL A 315 3.70 9.80 5.63
CA VAL A 315 4.63 9.47 4.53
C VAL A 315 4.44 8.04 4.05
N ASP A 316 4.21 7.09 4.95
CA ASP A 316 4.12 5.67 4.59
C ASP A 316 2.71 5.23 4.17
N GLY A 317 1.66 5.99 4.52
CA GLY A 317 0.27 5.60 4.25
C GLY A 317 -0.68 6.74 3.83
N GLY A 318 -0.21 7.99 3.83
CA GLY A 318 -1.08 9.16 3.57
C GLY A 318 -1.30 9.50 2.10
N GLY A 319 -0.78 8.74 1.16
CA GLY A 319 -1.02 8.94 -0.28
C GLY A 319 -0.39 10.22 -0.84
N LEU A 320 0.78 10.61 -0.35
CA LEU A 320 1.45 11.83 -0.80
C LEU A 320 1.87 11.72 -2.27
N LYS A 321 1.70 12.79 -3.01
CA LYS A 321 2.30 12.98 -4.33
C LYS A 321 3.43 14.00 -4.22
N VAL A 322 4.66 13.50 -4.20
CA VAL A 322 5.87 14.31 -3.98
C VAL A 322 6.60 14.49 -5.29
N THR A 323 6.63 15.71 -5.81
CA THR A 323 7.47 16.08 -6.95
C THR A 323 8.80 16.60 -6.43
N THR A 324 9.89 15.99 -6.85
CA THR A 324 11.24 16.33 -6.43
C THR A 324 11.96 17.19 -7.46
N SER A 325 13.14 17.68 -7.12
CA SER A 325 14.02 18.41 -8.04
C SER A 325 14.85 17.50 -8.95
N LEU A 326 14.89 16.19 -8.71
CA LEU A 326 15.71 15.25 -9.48
C LEU A 326 15.27 15.20 -10.95
N ASP A 327 16.21 15.12 -11.86
CA ASP A 327 16.00 14.80 -13.28
C ASP A 327 16.40 13.34 -13.51
N LEU A 328 15.42 12.48 -13.80
CA LEU A 328 15.69 11.03 -13.96
C LEU A 328 16.65 10.73 -15.12
N GLY A 329 16.61 11.52 -16.19
CA GLY A 329 17.54 11.34 -17.32
C GLY A 329 18.99 11.71 -16.95
N LEU A 330 19.17 12.76 -16.16
CA LEU A 330 20.49 13.15 -15.63
C LEU A 330 20.98 12.13 -14.58
N GLN A 331 20.07 11.66 -13.71
CA GLN A 331 20.37 10.62 -12.72
C GLN A 331 20.93 9.35 -13.36
N GLN A 332 20.27 8.84 -14.39
CA GLN A 332 20.72 7.63 -15.09
C GLN A 332 22.10 7.81 -15.74
N LYS A 333 22.39 8.99 -16.27
CA LYS A 333 23.72 9.33 -16.79
C LYS A 333 24.76 9.36 -15.67
N ALA A 334 24.45 9.98 -14.54
CA ALA A 334 25.33 10.05 -13.37
C ALA A 334 25.65 8.65 -12.82
N GLU A 335 24.63 7.78 -12.69
CA GLU A 335 24.82 6.39 -12.28
C GLU A 335 25.73 5.61 -13.24
N ALA A 336 25.52 5.79 -14.56
CA ALA A 336 26.37 5.15 -15.57
C ALA A 336 27.83 5.63 -15.49
N ILE A 337 28.06 6.93 -15.26
CA ILE A 337 29.39 7.50 -15.10
C ILE A 337 30.09 6.92 -13.86
N VAL A 338 29.41 6.95 -12.70
CA VAL A 338 29.97 6.42 -11.45
C VAL A 338 30.33 4.94 -11.60
N ARG A 339 29.42 4.15 -12.16
CA ARG A 339 29.65 2.71 -12.40
C ARG A 339 30.84 2.46 -13.33
N THR A 340 30.95 3.23 -14.41
CA THR A 340 32.02 3.10 -15.40
C THR A 340 33.36 3.48 -14.81
N ASP A 341 33.43 4.58 -14.06
CA ASP A 341 34.69 5.04 -13.46
C ASP A 341 35.14 4.11 -12.32
N VAL A 342 34.24 3.63 -11.48
CA VAL A 342 34.57 2.64 -10.46
C VAL A 342 35.11 1.36 -11.10
N ALA A 343 34.47 0.87 -12.18
CA ALA A 343 34.99 -0.30 -12.91
C ALA A 343 36.38 -0.04 -13.53
N ARG A 344 36.61 1.16 -14.09
CA ARG A 344 37.87 1.56 -14.66
C ARG A 344 39.01 1.57 -13.64
N PHE A 345 38.75 2.00 -12.42
CA PHE A 345 39.74 2.12 -11.35
C PHE A 345 39.74 0.92 -10.37
N GLY A 346 38.94 -0.10 -10.62
CA GLY A 346 38.81 -1.28 -9.75
C GLY A 346 40.15 -2.01 -9.52
N GLY A 347 41.01 -2.08 -10.53
CA GLY A 347 42.36 -2.62 -10.42
C GLY A 347 43.32 -1.83 -9.48
N SER A 348 42.94 -0.60 -9.12
CA SER A 348 43.66 0.26 -8.16
C SER A 348 42.99 0.25 -6.76
N GLY A 349 42.11 -0.71 -6.49
CA GLY A 349 41.44 -0.86 -5.20
C GLY A 349 40.19 0.02 -5.00
N VAL A 350 39.72 0.72 -6.03
CA VAL A 350 38.47 1.48 -5.99
C VAL A 350 37.32 0.52 -6.20
N ASN A 351 36.43 0.38 -5.20
CA ASN A 351 35.28 -0.54 -5.24
C ASN A 351 33.94 0.18 -5.19
N ASN A 352 33.90 1.47 -4.87
CA ASN A 352 32.65 2.24 -4.79
C ASN A 352 32.88 3.72 -5.17
N GLY A 353 31.80 4.47 -5.42
CA GLY A 353 31.85 5.88 -5.79
C GLY A 353 30.48 6.54 -5.59
N ALA A 354 30.49 7.86 -5.43
CA ALA A 354 29.30 8.66 -5.25
C ALA A 354 29.35 9.95 -6.07
N MET A 355 28.19 10.53 -6.40
CA MET A 355 28.08 11.78 -7.16
C MET A 355 26.82 12.55 -6.77
N VAL A 356 26.97 13.86 -6.59
CA VAL A 356 25.84 14.79 -6.51
C VAL A 356 25.98 15.86 -7.58
N ALA A 357 24.94 16.10 -8.33
CA ALA A 357 24.83 17.22 -9.26
C ALA A 357 23.77 18.20 -8.77
N MET A 358 24.13 19.46 -8.61
CA MET A 358 23.26 20.52 -8.09
C MET A 358 23.22 21.70 -9.05
N ASN A 359 22.08 22.38 -9.06
CA ASN A 359 21.99 23.67 -9.69
C ASN A 359 22.59 24.74 -8.76
N PRO A 360 23.70 25.40 -9.15
CA PRO A 360 24.40 26.32 -8.25
C PRO A 360 23.59 27.60 -7.92
N ASN A 361 22.58 27.93 -8.74
CA ASN A 361 21.78 29.13 -8.52
C ASN A 361 20.58 28.90 -7.60
N THR A 362 20.04 27.66 -7.56
CA THR A 362 18.84 27.32 -6.80
C THR A 362 19.10 26.39 -5.63
N GLY A 363 20.24 25.67 -5.63
CA GLY A 363 20.54 24.61 -4.67
C GLY A 363 19.79 23.30 -4.92
N GLU A 364 19.02 23.21 -6.00
CA GLU A 364 18.27 21.98 -6.33
C GLU A 364 19.20 20.81 -6.64
N ILE A 365 18.95 19.66 -6.02
CA ILE A 365 19.64 18.40 -6.34
C ILE A 365 19.02 17.84 -7.61
N MET A 366 19.82 17.76 -8.68
CA MET A 366 19.37 17.30 -9.99
C MET A 366 19.73 15.83 -10.26
N ALA A 367 20.82 15.34 -9.64
CA ALA A 367 21.17 13.92 -9.60
C ALA A 367 21.88 13.58 -8.28
N TYR A 368 21.66 12.36 -7.78
CA TYR A 368 22.16 11.89 -6.50
C TYR A 368 22.48 10.40 -6.54
N VAL A 369 23.74 10.06 -6.60
CA VAL A 369 24.25 8.70 -6.68
C VAL A 369 25.04 8.40 -5.41
N GLY A 370 24.49 7.60 -4.51
CA GLY A 370 25.12 7.29 -3.21
C GLY A 370 26.12 6.12 -3.28
N SER A 371 26.00 5.27 -4.30
CA SER A 371 26.93 4.16 -4.54
C SER A 371 26.99 3.78 -6.01
N ALA A 372 28.03 3.03 -6.42
CA ALA A 372 28.17 2.54 -7.79
C ALA A 372 27.08 1.54 -8.19
N ASP A 373 26.54 0.76 -7.24
CA ASP A 373 25.44 -0.17 -7.44
C ASP A 373 24.73 -0.42 -6.09
N PHE A 374 23.51 0.10 -5.98
CA PHE A 374 22.67 -0.01 -4.79
C PHE A 374 22.40 -1.46 -4.36
N ASN A 375 22.28 -2.38 -5.31
CA ASN A 375 21.93 -3.76 -5.04
C ASN A 375 23.13 -4.67 -4.75
N ASN A 376 24.35 -4.15 -4.86
CA ASN A 376 25.56 -4.93 -4.66
C ASN A 376 26.00 -4.92 -3.19
N ALA A 377 25.69 -6.01 -2.47
CA ALA A 377 26.07 -6.17 -1.07
C ALA A 377 27.59 -6.26 -0.84
N ALA A 378 28.38 -6.66 -1.86
CA ALA A 378 29.84 -6.77 -1.72
C ALA A 378 30.55 -5.42 -1.56
N ILE A 379 29.90 -4.33 -1.94
CA ILE A 379 30.41 -2.95 -1.80
C ILE A 379 29.59 -2.13 -0.81
N ASP A 380 28.78 -2.77 0.02
CA ASP A 380 27.77 -2.09 0.87
C ASP A 380 26.93 -1.10 0.05
N GLY A 381 26.39 -1.57 -1.10
CA GLY A 381 25.74 -0.71 -2.09
C GLY A 381 24.56 0.11 -1.55
N GLN A 382 23.90 -0.33 -0.50
CA GLN A 382 22.82 0.41 0.16
C GLN A 382 23.33 1.51 1.11
N PHE A 383 24.62 1.50 1.44
CA PHE A 383 25.22 2.57 2.21
C PHE A 383 25.32 3.83 1.34
N ASP A 384 24.74 4.92 1.81
CA ASP A 384 24.79 6.21 1.12
C ASP A 384 26.12 6.93 1.41
N ASN A 385 27.01 6.96 0.42
CA ASN A 385 28.30 7.62 0.56
C ASN A 385 28.23 9.15 0.44
N VAL A 386 27.05 9.72 0.13
CA VAL A 386 26.84 11.17 0.06
C VAL A 386 26.53 11.72 1.44
N ASP A 387 25.53 11.15 2.15
CA ASP A 387 25.12 11.66 3.46
C ASP A 387 25.72 10.89 4.65
N GLY A 388 26.51 9.85 4.39
CA GLY A 388 27.14 9.05 5.42
C GLY A 388 26.23 7.99 6.05
N GLY A 389 25.16 7.60 5.36
CA GLY A 389 24.28 6.50 5.72
C GLY A 389 23.23 6.83 6.80
N GLY A 390 23.07 8.10 7.18
CA GLY A 390 22.04 8.54 8.12
C GLY A 390 22.15 7.99 9.55
N SER A 391 23.23 7.29 9.88
CA SER A 391 23.46 6.67 11.19
C SER A 391 24.05 7.67 12.18
N SER A 392 23.46 7.79 13.35
CA SER A 392 23.99 8.60 14.47
C SER A 392 25.37 8.11 14.98
N THR A 393 25.78 6.91 14.59
CA THR A 393 27.07 6.31 14.98
C THR A 393 28.15 6.43 13.90
N TYR A 394 27.79 6.84 12.68
CA TYR A 394 28.72 7.00 11.58
C TYR A 394 29.23 8.45 11.52
N ILE A 395 30.56 8.62 11.61
CA ILE A 395 31.22 9.93 11.67
C ILE A 395 31.33 10.60 10.28
N GLY A 396 30.74 10.01 9.25
CA GLY A 396 30.84 10.47 7.85
C GLY A 396 32.14 10.08 7.18
N ARG A 397 32.32 10.46 5.91
CA ARG A 397 33.55 10.24 5.16
C ARG A 397 34.57 11.34 5.50
N GLN A 398 35.84 10.95 5.59
CA GLN A 398 36.92 11.93 5.75
C GLN A 398 36.97 12.82 4.50
N PRO A 399 36.91 14.16 4.66
CA PRO A 399 36.87 15.07 3.52
C PRO A 399 38.18 15.14 2.76
N GLY A 400 39.31 14.74 3.38
CA GLY A 400 40.63 14.85 2.80
C GLY A 400 40.93 16.29 2.35
N SER A 401 41.57 16.43 1.19
CA SER A 401 41.94 17.74 0.64
C SER A 401 40.75 18.64 0.25
N SER A 402 39.53 18.10 0.16
CA SER A 402 38.33 18.92 -0.09
C SER A 402 37.97 19.86 1.08
N PHE A 403 38.56 19.61 2.27
CA PHE A 403 38.43 20.52 3.42
C PHE A 403 39.35 21.75 3.37
N LYS A 404 40.45 21.71 2.62
CA LYS A 404 41.43 22.79 2.53
C LYS A 404 40.85 24.14 2.11
N PRO A 405 39.89 24.24 1.18
CA PRO A 405 39.25 25.52 0.85
C PRO A 405 38.63 26.25 2.05
N TYR A 406 38.08 25.52 3.05
CA TYR A 406 37.53 26.15 4.26
C TYR A 406 38.60 26.77 5.15
N VAL A 407 39.79 26.13 5.22
CA VAL A 407 40.94 26.67 5.94
C VAL A 407 41.40 27.95 5.28
N TYR A 408 41.61 27.93 3.96
CA TYR A 408 42.05 29.09 3.21
C TYR A 408 41.02 30.22 3.20
N LEU A 409 39.75 29.90 3.06
CA LEU A 409 38.69 30.90 3.17
C LEU A 409 38.68 31.58 4.52
N THR A 410 38.88 30.81 5.62
CA THR A 410 39.03 31.39 6.96
C THR A 410 40.24 32.30 7.04
N ALA A 411 41.36 31.91 6.44
CA ALA A 411 42.54 32.76 6.41
C ALA A 411 42.29 34.06 5.67
N LEU A 412 41.72 33.99 4.46
CA LEU A 412 41.38 35.18 3.65
C LEU A 412 40.43 36.13 4.39
N SER A 413 39.43 35.57 5.09
CA SER A 413 38.47 36.36 5.89
C SER A 413 39.08 36.98 7.15
N ASN A 414 40.31 36.58 7.51
CA ASN A 414 41.05 37.10 8.67
C ASN A 414 42.29 37.89 8.26
N GLY A 415 42.31 38.52 7.11
CA GLY A 415 43.33 39.48 6.67
C GLY A 415 44.51 38.89 5.88
N TYR A 416 44.49 37.57 5.63
CA TYR A 416 45.48 37.01 4.68
C TYR A 416 45.07 37.31 3.25
N SER A 417 46.03 37.28 2.34
CA SER A 417 45.78 37.40 0.89
C SER A 417 46.22 36.13 0.16
N THR A 418 45.79 35.98 -1.08
CA THR A 418 46.25 34.85 -1.92
C THR A 418 47.74 34.80 -2.15
N ASN A 419 48.45 35.94 -1.96
CA ASN A 419 49.87 36.07 -2.10
C ASN A 419 50.62 36.00 -0.77
N THR A 420 49.90 35.86 0.38
CA THR A 420 50.55 35.71 1.67
C THR A 420 51.48 34.48 1.63
N PRO A 421 52.77 34.64 2.01
CA PRO A 421 53.72 33.53 2.08
C PRO A 421 53.34 32.59 3.24
N VAL A 422 53.42 31.30 2.99
CA VAL A 422 53.18 30.22 3.97
C VAL A 422 54.28 29.19 3.83
N GLU A 423 54.68 28.59 4.95
CA GLU A 423 55.72 27.57 4.96
C GLU A 423 55.15 26.22 4.53
N ASP A 424 55.88 25.55 3.64
CA ASP A 424 55.63 24.19 3.19
C ASP A 424 56.87 23.33 3.50
N ARG A 425 57.02 22.96 4.75
CA ARG A 425 58.11 22.14 5.23
C ARG A 425 57.58 20.95 6.02
N GLN A 426 57.92 19.75 5.61
CA GLN A 426 57.58 18.54 6.35
C GLN A 426 58.21 18.58 7.75
N GLY A 427 57.45 18.08 8.74
CA GLY A 427 57.88 18.13 10.12
C GLY A 427 56.87 17.68 11.13
N ASN A 428 57.21 17.82 12.42
CA ASN A 428 56.32 17.53 13.52
C ASN A 428 55.56 18.80 13.91
N TYR A 429 54.22 18.74 13.81
CA TYR A 429 53.33 19.82 14.14
C TYR A 429 52.29 19.31 15.17
N GLY A 430 52.40 19.81 16.38
CA GLY A 430 51.50 19.42 17.48
C GLY A 430 51.66 17.96 17.93
N GLY A 431 52.87 17.38 17.82
CA GLY A 431 53.13 15.99 18.21
C GLY A 431 52.91 14.95 17.10
N THR A 432 52.45 15.38 15.94
CA THR A 432 52.22 14.50 14.76
C THR A 432 53.13 14.92 13.61
N THR A 433 53.78 13.96 12.97
CA THR A 433 54.56 14.21 11.78
C THR A 433 53.69 14.21 10.54
N PHE A 434 53.75 15.31 9.78
CA PHE A 434 52.98 15.46 8.55
C PHE A 434 53.89 15.50 7.33
N HIS A 435 53.43 14.92 6.25
CA HIS A 435 54.10 14.88 4.96
C HIS A 435 53.18 15.36 3.85
N ASP A 436 53.73 15.93 2.81
CA ASP A 436 53.04 16.14 1.57
C ASP A 436 52.94 14.82 0.76
N PHE A 437 52.01 14.76 -0.20
CA PHE A 437 51.70 13.55 -0.97
C PHE A 437 52.91 13.04 -1.79
N ASP A 438 53.83 13.94 -2.15
CA ASP A 438 55.04 13.66 -2.95
C ASP A 438 56.30 13.53 -2.09
N ASN A 439 56.18 13.62 -0.75
CA ASN A 439 57.30 13.65 0.21
C ASN A 439 58.35 14.75 -0.07
N ARG A 440 57.92 15.89 -0.66
CA ARG A 440 58.80 17.04 -0.93
C ARG A 440 58.32 18.25 -0.14
N SER A 441 59.24 19.17 0.14
CA SER A 441 58.96 20.48 0.75
C SER A 441 59.27 21.55 -0.30
N GLU A 442 58.31 22.44 -0.55
CA GLU A 442 58.45 23.56 -1.50
C GLU A 442 59.06 24.83 -0.83
N GLY A 443 59.25 24.80 0.50
CA GLY A 443 59.73 25.94 1.26
C GLY A 443 58.69 27.03 1.48
N ILE A 444 59.00 28.27 1.15
CA ILE A 444 58.05 29.39 1.27
C ILE A 444 57.30 29.57 -0.04
N ILE A 445 56.00 29.33 -0.01
CA ILE A 445 55.08 29.45 -1.17
C ILE A 445 53.90 30.36 -0.83
N SER A 446 53.19 30.83 -1.82
CA SER A 446 51.96 31.61 -1.59
C SER A 446 50.76 30.70 -1.20
N ILE A 447 49.78 31.27 -0.50
CA ILE A 447 48.49 30.59 -0.24
C ILE A 447 47.87 30.04 -1.55
N ARG A 448 47.96 30.82 -2.65
CA ARG A 448 47.48 30.38 -3.97
C ARG A 448 48.20 29.11 -4.44
N GLN A 449 49.52 29.10 -4.37
CA GLN A 449 50.30 27.90 -4.76
C GLN A 449 50.01 26.71 -3.87
N ALA A 450 49.92 26.92 -2.55
CA ALA A 450 49.61 25.89 -1.57
C ALA A 450 48.23 25.23 -1.84
N LEU A 451 47.22 26.02 -2.20
CA LEU A 451 45.90 25.50 -2.55
C LEU A 451 45.88 24.77 -3.90
N VAL A 452 46.49 25.38 -4.95
CA VAL A 452 46.54 24.79 -6.30
C VAL A 452 47.29 23.46 -6.32
N GLN A 453 48.38 23.37 -5.58
CA GLN A 453 49.19 22.13 -5.47
C GLN A 453 48.65 21.18 -4.41
N SER A 454 47.58 21.55 -3.71
CA SER A 454 46.98 20.74 -2.64
C SER A 454 47.97 20.32 -1.55
N ARG A 455 48.91 21.20 -1.18
CA ARG A 455 49.94 20.92 -0.15
C ARG A 455 49.24 20.65 1.19
N ASN A 456 49.85 19.78 2.02
CA ASN A 456 49.27 19.37 3.31
C ASN A 456 49.70 20.26 4.47
N ILE A 457 50.93 20.75 4.43
CA ILE A 457 51.56 21.48 5.55
C ILE A 457 50.97 22.89 5.72
N PRO A 458 50.83 23.72 4.66
CA PRO A 458 50.31 25.08 4.78
C PRO A 458 48.96 25.19 5.48
N PRO A 459 47.92 24.37 5.15
CA PRO A 459 46.64 24.46 5.85
C PRO A 459 46.72 24.04 7.30
N ILE A 460 47.63 23.12 7.69
CA ILE A 460 47.83 22.74 9.11
C ILE A 460 48.37 23.94 9.90
N LEU A 461 49.37 24.60 9.38
CA LEU A 461 49.93 25.78 10.01
C LEU A 461 48.96 26.95 10.10
N LEU A 462 48.16 27.16 9.03
CA LEU A 462 47.09 28.17 9.06
C LEU A 462 46.05 27.84 10.10
N MET A 463 45.62 26.58 10.25
CA MET A 463 44.67 26.16 11.29
C MET A 463 45.24 26.39 12.70
N GLN A 464 46.51 26.14 12.94
CA GLN A 464 47.16 26.43 14.23
C GLN A 464 47.17 27.95 14.52
N ASN A 465 47.48 28.78 13.53
CA ASN A 465 47.55 30.23 13.69
C ASN A 465 46.17 30.90 13.83
N LEU A 466 45.18 30.42 13.08
CA LEU A 466 43.80 30.95 13.08
C LEU A 466 42.98 30.45 14.27
N GLY A 467 43.37 29.31 14.80
CA GLY A 467 42.60 28.54 15.76
C GLY A 467 41.57 27.59 15.10
N PHE A 468 41.62 26.34 15.50
CA PHE A 468 40.81 25.24 14.96
C PHE A 468 39.31 25.54 14.97
N GLN A 469 38.80 26.10 16.09
CA GLN A 469 37.38 26.42 16.23
C GLN A 469 36.89 27.44 15.19
N ARG A 470 37.72 28.39 14.78
CA ARG A 470 37.33 29.39 13.80
C ARG A 470 37.16 28.78 12.40
N VAL A 471 38.03 27.84 12.05
CA VAL A 471 37.92 27.09 10.78
C VAL A 471 36.68 26.22 10.78
N LEU A 472 36.39 25.51 11.89
CA LEU A 472 35.17 24.75 12.04
C LEU A 472 33.91 25.62 11.94
N GLN A 473 33.95 26.82 12.54
CA GLN A 473 32.81 27.75 12.45
C GLN A 473 32.57 28.21 10.99
N THR A 474 33.62 28.46 10.23
CA THR A 474 33.50 28.76 8.80
C THR A 474 32.89 27.60 8.02
N ALA A 475 33.36 26.38 8.25
CA ALA A 475 32.80 25.18 7.62
C ALA A 475 31.31 25.00 7.99
N LYS A 476 30.99 25.13 9.28
CA LYS A 476 29.59 25.03 9.77
C LYS A 476 28.68 26.12 9.18
N THR A 477 29.15 27.35 9.03
CA THR A 477 28.39 28.43 8.39
C THR A 477 28.09 28.14 6.93
N LEU A 478 28.91 27.34 6.28
CA LEU A 478 28.74 26.89 4.89
C LEU A 478 28.05 25.53 4.76
N GLY A 479 27.53 25.01 5.86
CA GLY A 479 26.68 23.80 5.86
C GLY A 479 27.43 22.47 6.05
N ILE A 480 28.70 22.50 6.53
CA ILE A 480 29.51 21.29 6.80
C ILE A 480 29.48 20.95 8.28
#